data_c735075be62f6d8687ed98dccda500d6
#
_entry.id   c735075be62f6d8687ed98dccda500d6
#
_cell.length_a   1.000
_cell.length_b   1.000
_cell.length_c   1.000
_cell.angle_alpha   90.00
_cell.angle_beta   90.00
_cell.angle_gamma   90.00
#
_symmetry.space_group_name_H-M   'P 1'
#
loop_
_entity.id
_entity.type
_entity.pdbx_description
1 polymer ?
#
loop_
_entity_poly.entity_id
_entity_poly.type
_entity_poly.pdbx_seq_one_letter_code
_entity_poly.pdbx_strand_id
1 'polypeptide(L)'
;MENLYFSRLLPELAEKTVQAAIRRLHIQNKPLAAYLRNTLSTQLGAKGALLGDPVFEPTFGWQTHSETMDALSGGLLSPQLIDAMDAPEGDTKNECRFGKEYYPYQHQHDAWSLLSQQPPQSLVVTSGTGSGKTECFLVPLLDD
;
A
#
# COMPACT_ATOMS: atom_id res chain seq x y z
N MET A 1 -3.63 -11.14 -19.82
CA MET A 1 -2.66 -12.18 -19.36
C MET A 1 -2.49 -12.23 -17.82
N GLU A 2 -3.24 -11.43 -17.05
CA GLU A 2 -3.06 -11.27 -15.59
C GLU A 2 -3.92 -12.19 -14.72
N ASN A 3 -4.95 -12.81 -15.25
CA ASN A 3 -5.86 -13.67 -14.45
C ASN A 3 -5.28 -15.04 -14.05
N LEU A 4 -4.16 -15.45 -14.63
CA LEU A 4 -3.56 -16.76 -14.35
C LEU A 4 -2.89 -16.85 -12.97
N TYR A 5 -2.41 -15.74 -12.44
CA TYR A 5 -1.72 -15.71 -11.14
C TYR A 5 -2.71 -15.94 -9.99
N PHE A 6 -3.82 -15.21 -9.97
CA PHE A 6 -4.83 -15.35 -8.92
C PHE A 6 -5.56 -16.68 -8.98
N SER A 7 -5.85 -17.20 -10.16
CA SER A 7 -6.49 -18.51 -10.32
C SER A 7 -5.63 -19.67 -9.79
N ARG A 8 -4.30 -19.50 -9.74
CA ARG A 8 -3.37 -20.46 -9.14
C ARG A 8 -3.17 -20.22 -7.63
N LEU A 9 -3.08 -18.97 -7.23
CA LEU A 9 -2.81 -18.58 -5.85
C LEU A 9 -3.97 -18.94 -4.90
N LEU A 10 -5.21 -18.71 -5.32
CA LEU A 10 -6.39 -18.92 -4.48
C LEU A 10 -6.57 -20.36 -4.00
N PRO A 11 -6.50 -21.39 -4.87
CA PRO A 11 -6.58 -22.79 -4.42
C PRO A 11 -5.45 -23.17 -3.46
N GLU A 12 -4.23 -22.70 -3.71
CA GLU A 12 -3.08 -22.98 -2.85
C GLU A 12 -3.24 -22.31 -1.48
N LEU A 13 -3.72 -21.08 -1.45
CA LEU A 13 -4.00 -20.35 -0.22
C LEU A 13 -5.11 -21.03 0.58
N ALA A 14 -6.18 -21.47 -0.09
CA ALA A 14 -7.28 -22.20 0.52
C ALA A 14 -6.80 -23.50 1.18
N GLU A 15 -5.99 -24.30 0.48
CA GLU A 15 -5.44 -25.53 1.01
C GLU A 15 -4.55 -25.28 2.24
N LYS A 16 -3.62 -24.31 2.16
CA LYS A 16 -2.74 -23.95 3.27
C LYS A 16 -3.52 -23.44 4.47
N THR A 17 -4.58 -22.67 4.26
CA THR A 17 -5.44 -22.16 5.33
C THR A 17 -6.18 -23.29 6.05
N VAL A 18 -6.77 -24.22 5.31
CA VAL A 18 -7.42 -25.41 5.88
C VAL A 18 -6.43 -26.27 6.66
N GLN A 19 -5.25 -26.51 6.11
CA GLN A 19 -4.20 -27.26 6.82
C GLN A 19 -3.77 -26.56 8.12
N ALA A 20 -3.59 -25.25 8.10
CA ALA A 20 -3.23 -24.47 9.28
C ALA A 20 -4.34 -24.52 10.35
N ALA A 21 -5.60 -24.38 9.95
CA ALA A 21 -6.75 -24.49 10.85
C ALA A 21 -6.82 -25.87 11.54
N ILE A 22 -6.69 -26.94 10.78
CA ILE A 22 -6.72 -28.31 11.33
C ILE A 22 -5.55 -28.58 12.28
N ARG A 23 -4.34 -28.11 11.93
CA ARG A 23 -3.17 -28.23 12.82
C ARG A 23 -3.40 -27.48 14.13
N ARG A 24 -3.99 -26.31 14.08
CA ARG A 24 -4.27 -25.47 15.25
C ARG A 24 -5.31 -26.09 16.20
N LEU A 25 -6.23 -26.90 15.67
CA LEU A 25 -7.23 -27.63 16.45
C LEU A 25 -6.66 -28.86 17.20
N HIS A 26 -5.41 -29.25 16.94
CA HIS A 26 -4.71 -30.38 17.58
C HIS A 26 -5.53 -31.70 17.59
N ILE A 27 -6.26 -31.99 16.50
CA ILE A 27 -7.14 -33.16 16.41
C ILE A 27 -6.28 -34.44 16.32
N GLN A 28 -6.31 -35.24 17.36
CA GLN A 28 -5.56 -36.53 17.44
C GLN A 28 -6.22 -37.65 16.62
N ASN A 29 -7.54 -37.57 16.43
CA ASN A 29 -8.29 -38.57 15.67
C ASN A 29 -8.04 -38.36 14.17
N LYS A 30 -7.23 -39.25 13.56
CA LYS A 30 -6.85 -39.16 12.13
C LYS A 30 -8.06 -39.21 11.18
N PRO A 31 -9.04 -40.11 11.34
CA PRO A 31 -10.26 -40.11 10.51
C PRO A 31 -11.03 -38.79 10.57
N LEU A 32 -11.20 -38.21 11.76
CA LEU A 32 -11.88 -36.94 11.94
C LEU A 32 -11.10 -35.80 11.29
N ALA A 33 -9.79 -35.75 11.44
CA ALA A 33 -8.95 -34.75 10.79
C ALA A 33 -9.02 -34.84 9.26
N ALA A 34 -9.05 -36.07 8.70
CA ALA A 34 -9.21 -36.27 7.27
C ALA A 34 -10.61 -35.84 6.78
N TYR A 35 -11.66 -36.18 7.50
CA TYR A 35 -13.03 -35.73 7.20
C TYR A 35 -13.14 -34.22 7.18
N LEU A 36 -12.66 -33.55 8.22
CA LEU A 36 -12.66 -32.09 8.29
C LEU A 36 -11.85 -31.45 7.18
N ARG A 37 -10.68 -32.00 6.85
CA ARG A 37 -9.88 -31.51 5.71
C ARG A 37 -10.67 -31.58 4.43
N ASN A 38 -11.28 -32.72 4.11
CA ASN A 38 -12.05 -32.88 2.90
C ASN A 38 -13.29 -31.95 2.85
N THR A 39 -13.98 -31.78 3.98
CA THR A 39 -15.17 -30.92 4.07
C THR A 39 -14.80 -29.44 3.92
N LEU A 40 -13.74 -28.99 4.62
CA LEU A 40 -13.33 -27.60 4.62
C LEU A 40 -12.58 -27.17 3.34
N SER A 41 -12.01 -28.14 2.61
CA SER A 41 -11.35 -27.93 1.30
C SER A 41 -12.33 -28.04 0.11
N THR A 42 -13.62 -27.98 0.34
CA THR A 42 -14.59 -27.90 -0.76
C THR A 42 -14.38 -26.62 -1.57
N GLN A 43 -15.01 -26.56 -2.75
CA GLN A 43 -14.89 -25.38 -3.62
C GLN A 43 -15.14 -24.08 -2.85
N LEU A 44 -14.31 -23.07 -3.10
CA LEU A 44 -14.44 -21.74 -2.52
C LEU A 44 -15.88 -21.22 -2.63
N GLY A 45 -16.41 -20.66 -1.55
CA GLY A 45 -17.79 -20.17 -1.49
C GLY A 45 -18.88 -21.26 -1.35
N ALA A 46 -18.53 -22.54 -1.49
CA ALA A 46 -19.50 -23.61 -1.32
C ALA A 46 -19.94 -23.73 0.15
N LYS A 47 -21.17 -24.24 0.36
CA LYS A 47 -21.68 -24.48 1.72
C LYS A 47 -20.78 -25.48 2.46
N GLY A 48 -20.22 -25.04 3.58
CA GLY A 48 -19.28 -25.83 4.40
C GLY A 48 -17.81 -25.62 4.08
N ALA A 49 -17.45 -24.85 3.04
CA ALA A 49 -16.07 -24.41 2.82
C ALA A 49 -15.60 -23.48 3.94
N LEU A 50 -14.31 -23.55 4.24
CA LEU A 50 -13.69 -22.65 5.23
C LEU A 50 -13.57 -21.22 4.68
N LEU A 51 -13.37 -21.07 3.38
CA LEU A 51 -13.20 -19.79 2.70
C LEU A 51 -14.37 -19.50 1.79
N GLY A 52 -14.84 -18.25 1.85
CA GLY A 52 -15.84 -17.71 0.93
C GLY A 52 -15.27 -17.48 -0.48
N ASP A 53 -16.15 -17.05 -1.39
CA ASP A 53 -15.73 -16.58 -2.70
C ASP A 53 -14.81 -15.36 -2.56
N PRO A 54 -13.72 -15.30 -3.35
CA PRO A 54 -12.86 -14.13 -3.35
C PRO A 54 -13.62 -12.92 -3.92
N VAL A 55 -13.52 -11.81 -3.21
CA VAL A 55 -14.02 -10.52 -3.68
C VAL A 55 -12.82 -9.68 -4.13
N PHE A 56 -12.84 -9.25 -5.39
CA PHE A 56 -11.86 -8.30 -5.90
C PHE A 56 -12.38 -6.89 -5.72
N GLU A 57 -11.69 -6.12 -4.89
CA GLU A 57 -11.92 -4.68 -4.79
C GLU A 57 -10.82 -3.97 -5.57
N PRO A 58 -11.14 -3.31 -6.70
CA PRO A 58 -10.16 -2.50 -7.39
C PRO A 58 -9.84 -1.28 -6.53
N THR A 59 -8.62 -1.19 -6.05
CA THR A 59 -8.08 0.05 -5.49
C THR A 59 -7.44 0.83 -6.61
N PHE A 60 -8.04 1.96 -6.97
CA PHE A 60 -7.42 2.88 -7.93
C PHE A 60 -6.16 3.48 -7.29
N GLY A 61 -5.09 3.54 -8.07
CA GLY A 61 -3.87 4.25 -7.67
C GLY A 61 -4.15 5.76 -7.50
N TRP A 62 -3.34 6.40 -6.69
CA TRP A 62 -3.39 7.86 -6.55
C TRP A 62 -2.91 8.51 -7.85
N GLN A 63 -3.55 9.60 -8.24
CA GLN A 63 -3.11 10.38 -9.39
C GLN A 63 -1.75 11.01 -9.08
N THR A 64 -0.77 10.76 -9.93
CA THR A 64 0.54 11.41 -9.86
C THR A 64 0.50 12.75 -10.55
N HIS A 65 1.29 13.70 -10.06
CA HIS A 65 1.56 14.97 -10.74
C HIS A 65 2.38 14.72 -12.02
N SER A 66 2.38 15.68 -12.93
CA SER A 66 3.07 15.56 -14.23
C SER A 66 4.57 15.86 -14.15
N GLU A 67 5.03 16.52 -13.10
CA GLU A 67 6.43 16.91 -12.89
C GLU A 67 7.08 16.01 -11.81
N THR A 68 8.36 15.74 -11.98
CA THR A 68 9.17 15.02 -11.00
C THR A 68 9.60 15.92 -9.85
N MET A 69 10.08 15.34 -8.75
CA MET A 69 10.66 16.10 -7.64
C MET A 69 11.81 17.01 -8.09
N ASP A 70 12.64 16.55 -9.02
CA ASP A 70 13.74 17.35 -9.57
C ASP A 70 13.22 18.62 -10.30
N ALA A 71 12.12 18.52 -11.03
CA ALA A 71 11.49 19.65 -11.72
C ALA A 71 10.88 20.68 -10.75
N LEU A 72 10.51 20.28 -9.54
CA LEU A 72 9.99 21.18 -8.49
C LEU A 72 11.11 21.93 -7.76
N SER A 73 12.36 21.55 -7.97
CA SER A 73 13.54 22.10 -7.32
C SER A 73 13.77 23.56 -7.73
N GLY A 74 13.93 24.44 -6.72
CA GLY A 74 14.13 25.87 -6.95
C GLY A 74 12.90 26.66 -7.39
N GLY A 75 11.76 25.98 -7.54
CA GLY A 75 10.45 26.59 -7.80
C GLY A 75 9.53 26.44 -6.59
N LEU A 76 8.86 25.30 -6.48
CA LEU A 76 7.94 25.01 -5.38
C LEU A 76 8.66 24.61 -4.09
N LEU A 77 9.75 23.84 -4.20
CA LEU A 77 10.55 23.34 -3.08
C LEU A 77 12.03 23.76 -3.22
N SER A 78 12.71 23.92 -2.10
CA SER A 78 14.14 24.27 -2.10
C SER A 78 15.00 23.13 -2.65
N PRO A 79 16.10 23.44 -3.36
CA PRO A 79 17.04 22.41 -3.83
C PRO A 79 17.64 21.60 -2.67
N GLN A 80 17.88 22.24 -1.53
CA GLN A 80 18.46 21.63 -0.34
C GLN A 80 17.57 20.52 0.22
N LEU A 81 16.25 20.78 0.30
CA LEU A 81 15.30 19.78 0.77
C LEU A 81 15.23 18.60 -0.20
N ILE A 82 15.15 18.87 -1.51
CA ILE A 82 15.09 17.80 -2.53
C ILE A 82 16.35 16.94 -2.52
N ASP A 83 17.53 17.56 -2.37
CA ASP A 83 18.79 16.83 -2.26
C ASP A 83 18.82 15.94 -1.00
N ALA A 84 18.35 16.46 0.13
CA ALA A 84 18.27 15.70 1.39
C ALA A 84 17.28 14.52 1.30
N MET A 85 16.15 14.70 0.63
CA MET A 85 15.14 13.66 0.44
C MET A 85 15.61 12.57 -0.54
N ASP A 86 16.41 12.93 -1.55
CA ASP A 86 16.96 11.97 -2.53
C ASP A 86 18.09 11.12 -1.95
N ALA A 87 18.89 11.67 -1.04
CA ALA A 87 20.05 11.01 -0.46
C ALA A 87 20.00 10.97 1.07
N PRO A 88 19.01 10.31 1.70
CA PRO A 88 18.96 10.20 3.15
C PRO A 88 20.18 9.43 3.67
N GLU A 89 20.68 9.85 4.84
CA GLU A 89 21.82 9.23 5.50
C GLU A 89 21.41 8.09 6.43
N GLY A 90 22.35 7.17 6.72
CA GLY A 90 22.19 6.11 7.73
C GLY A 90 21.47 4.86 7.24
N ASP A 91 20.95 4.07 8.19
CA ASP A 91 20.36 2.75 7.95
C ASP A 91 19.03 2.81 7.20
N THR A 92 18.35 3.95 7.22
CA THR A 92 17.06 4.19 6.55
C THR A 92 17.20 4.56 5.07
N LYS A 93 18.41 4.60 4.55
CA LYS A 93 18.74 5.07 3.21
C LYS A 93 17.90 4.44 2.08
N ASN A 94 17.53 3.18 2.22
CA ASN A 94 16.73 2.47 1.22
C ASN A 94 15.21 2.51 1.50
N GLU A 95 14.80 2.85 2.71
CA GLU A 95 13.39 2.79 3.14
C GLU A 95 12.71 4.16 3.08
N CYS A 96 13.48 5.24 3.24
CA CYS A 96 12.96 6.60 3.36
C CYS A 96 13.37 7.52 2.21
N ARG A 97 14.00 6.98 1.16
CA ARG A 97 14.39 7.78 0.00
C ARG A 97 13.16 8.25 -0.78
N PHE A 98 13.06 9.55 -0.98
CA PHE A 98 12.12 10.16 -1.90
C PHE A 98 12.89 10.75 -3.10
N GLY A 99 13.10 9.93 -4.12
CA GLY A 99 14.03 10.20 -5.21
C GLY A 99 13.63 11.36 -6.10
N LYS A 100 14.60 12.05 -6.64
CA LYS A 100 14.42 13.15 -7.62
C LYS A 100 13.61 12.73 -8.84
N GLU A 101 13.71 11.49 -9.26
CA GLU A 101 12.99 10.89 -10.38
C GLU A 101 11.53 10.56 -10.08
N TYR A 102 11.09 10.64 -8.82
CA TYR A 102 9.72 10.31 -8.43
C TYR A 102 8.75 11.44 -8.75
N TYR A 103 7.55 11.05 -9.11
CA TYR A 103 6.41 11.94 -9.31
C TYR A 103 5.62 11.99 -8.02
N PRO A 104 5.48 13.16 -7.37
CA PRO A 104 4.61 13.28 -6.22
C PRO A 104 3.16 12.99 -6.61
N TYR A 105 2.33 12.64 -5.65
CA TYR A 105 0.90 12.58 -5.92
C TYR A 105 0.31 13.97 -6.10
N GLN A 106 -0.72 14.08 -6.94
CA GLN A 106 -1.37 15.35 -7.23
C GLN A 106 -1.80 16.10 -5.95
N HIS A 107 -2.40 15.38 -5.00
CA HIS A 107 -2.83 15.98 -3.72
C HIS A 107 -1.66 16.45 -2.83
N GLN A 108 -0.47 15.85 -2.97
CA GLN A 108 0.75 16.33 -2.29
C GLN A 108 1.22 17.63 -2.92
N HIS A 109 1.35 17.67 -4.24
CA HIS A 109 1.72 18.88 -4.96
C HIS A 109 0.76 20.03 -4.68
N ASP A 110 -0.57 19.78 -4.71
CA ASP A 110 -1.58 20.80 -4.42
C ASP A 110 -1.47 21.31 -2.99
N ALA A 111 -1.22 20.42 -2.02
CA ALA A 111 -1.00 20.79 -0.63
C ALA A 111 0.25 21.67 -0.46
N TRP A 112 1.37 21.28 -1.08
CA TRP A 112 2.61 22.06 -1.03
C TRP A 112 2.42 23.43 -1.65
N SER A 113 1.76 23.51 -2.79
CA SER A 113 1.46 24.77 -3.48
C SER A 113 0.61 25.73 -2.63
N LEU A 114 -0.33 25.22 -1.87
CA LEU A 114 -1.18 26.03 -0.99
C LEU A 114 -0.46 26.48 0.28
N LEU A 115 0.31 25.57 0.89
CA LEU A 115 1.01 25.86 2.16
C LEU A 115 2.21 26.79 1.98
N SER A 116 2.85 26.79 0.79
CA SER A 116 3.96 27.70 0.46
C SER A 116 3.51 29.10 0.05
N GLN A 117 2.20 29.38 0.00
CA GLN A 117 1.71 30.73 -0.30
C GLN A 117 1.91 31.70 0.87
N GLN A 118 2.03 32.96 0.55
CA GLN A 118 2.11 34.04 1.56
C GLN A 118 0.87 34.96 1.42
N PRO A 119 -0.02 35.04 2.42
CA PRO A 119 -0.01 34.27 3.68
C PRO A 119 -0.39 32.79 3.45
N PRO A 120 0.12 31.88 4.32
CA PRO A 120 -0.18 30.45 4.17
C PRO A 120 -1.67 30.19 4.38
N GLN A 121 -2.22 29.24 3.60
CA GLN A 121 -3.62 28.89 3.65
C GLN A 121 -3.86 27.64 4.51
N SER A 122 -5.03 27.58 5.17
CA SER A 122 -5.46 26.37 5.86
C SER A 122 -5.89 25.29 4.86
N LEU A 123 -5.45 24.07 5.09
CA LEU A 123 -5.71 22.93 4.23
C LEU A 123 -6.25 21.74 5.02
N VAL A 124 -7.23 21.04 4.44
CA VAL A 124 -7.71 19.74 4.93
C VAL A 124 -7.48 18.70 3.85
N VAL A 125 -6.64 17.70 4.12
CA VAL A 125 -6.36 16.60 3.20
C VAL A 125 -7.19 15.38 3.59
N THR A 126 -8.09 14.96 2.71
CA THR A 126 -8.88 13.74 2.87
C THR A 126 -8.49 12.73 1.79
N SER A 127 -7.93 11.60 2.20
CA SER A 127 -7.56 10.51 1.29
C SER A 127 -7.47 9.20 2.07
N GLY A 128 -7.43 8.07 1.37
CA GLY A 128 -7.26 6.75 2.00
C GLY A 128 -5.94 6.58 2.74
N THR A 129 -5.79 5.48 3.47
CA THR A 129 -4.54 5.11 4.15
C THR A 129 -3.43 4.83 3.14
N GLY A 130 -2.19 5.19 3.47
CA GLY A 130 -1.04 4.96 2.58
C GLY A 130 -0.91 5.94 1.40
N SER A 131 -1.67 7.05 1.39
CA SER A 131 -1.64 8.03 0.31
C SER A 131 -0.59 9.13 0.48
N GLY A 132 0.29 9.05 1.46
CA GLY A 132 1.29 10.09 1.68
C GLY A 132 0.72 11.41 2.24
N LYS A 133 -0.31 11.32 3.13
CA LYS A 133 -0.88 12.52 3.78
C LYS A 133 0.12 13.23 4.69
N THR A 134 1.01 12.49 5.32
CA THR A 134 2.04 13.06 6.19
C THR A 134 2.95 14.00 5.41
N GLU A 135 3.33 13.60 4.22
CA GLU A 135 4.19 14.36 3.31
C GLU A 135 3.51 15.66 2.84
N CYS A 136 2.17 15.71 2.79
CA CYS A 136 1.45 16.93 2.41
C CYS A 136 1.77 18.13 3.31
N PHE A 137 2.01 17.91 4.60
CA PHE A 137 2.34 19.01 5.53
C PHE A 137 3.81 18.97 5.99
N LEU A 138 4.43 17.78 6.03
CA LEU A 138 5.80 17.66 6.51
C LEU A 138 6.81 18.28 5.53
N VAL A 139 6.62 18.07 4.23
CA VAL A 139 7.54 18.59 3.21
C VAL A 139 7.59 20.12 3.23
N PRO A 140 6.47 20.88 3.18
CA PRO A 140 6.53 22.34 3.30
C PRO A 140 7.08 22.83 4.65
N LEU A 141 6.80 22.09 5.74
CA LEU A 141 7.31 22.44 7.06
C LEU A 141 8.84 22.33 7.18
N LEU A 142 9.43 21.39 6.44
CA LEU A 142 10.89 21.19 6.42
C LEU A 142 11.57 22.14 5.43
N ASP A 143 10.82 22.73 4.52
CA ASP A 143 11.32 23.66 3.48
C ASP A 143 11.35 25.10 3.95
N ASP A 144 10.60 25.46 5.04
CA ASP A 144 10.49 26.79 5.61
C ASP A 144 11.72 27.11 6.49
#